data_67e8ad7639d49ae3381ad0777abdbc63
#
_entry.id   67e8ad7639d49ae3381ad0777abdbc63
#
_cell.length_a   1.000
_cell.length_b   1.000
_cell.length_c   1.000
_cell.angle_alpha   90.00
_cell.angle_beta   90.00
_cell.angle_gamma   90.00
#
_symmetry.space_group_name_H-M   'P 1'
#
loop_
_entity.id
_entity.type
_entity.pdbx_description
1 polymer ?
#
loop_
_entity_poly.entity_id
_entity_poly.type
_entity_poly.pdbx_seq_one_letter_code
_entity_poly.pdbx_strand_id
1 'polypeptide(L)'
;MWKSEQTVRHCAIVVFLRALIFAVTVASLAGCSSTHYKTQPVVRTGTVRPPTLRQMESLNMDRGAPILIRIYKEENTLEVWKQDRTGKFTLLKSYPICKFSGNLGPKIIQGDHQAPEGFYDITPEQMNPHSSQYLAFNIGFPNAFDRSLGRTGSFLMVHGGCGSVGCYAMTDYQMEEIYGLVDEAFKGGQDRIQLAAFPFRLTTQNLSRHADNPNVPFWEMLKSGDDAFFTTGQPPSVAVCDRRYVFNPAVTDTFDPSSPCPPDMNSSRVADTPRSPAKLSRSVSYPSRVFTRLDRVIE
;
A
#
# COMPACT_ATOMS: atom_id res chain seq x y z
N MET A 1 -87.81 40.83 16.85
CA MET A 1 -87.11 39.71 17.49
C MET A 1 -86.52 38.73 16.47
N TRP A 2 -86.30 39.06 15.21
CA TRP A 2 -85.83 38.11 14.17
C TRP A 2 -84.52 38.45 13.50
N LYS A 3 -83.85 39.54 13.89
CA LYS A 3 -82.51 39.93 13.35
C LYS A 3 -81.27 39.46 14.17
N SER A 4 -81.52 38.96 15.40
CA SER A 4 -80.37 38.55 16.26
C SER A 4 -79.91 37.10 16.06
N GLU A 5 -80.79 36.19 15.58
CA GLU A 5 -80.40 34.76 15.35
C GLU A 5 -79.55 34.55 14.09
N GLN A 6 -79.73 35.33 13.04
CA GLN A 6 -78.96 35.16 11.81
C GLN A 6 -77.48 35.62 11.99
N THR A 7 -77.24 36.61 12.83
CA THR A 7 -75.88 37.14 13.05
C THR A 7 -75.03 36.15 13.85
N VAL A 8 -75.62 35.42 14.79
CA VAL A 8 -74.90 34.40 15.60
C VAL A 8 -74.57 33.16 14.77
N ARG A 9 -75.46 32.74 13.86
CA ARG A 9 -75.18 31.57 12.95
C ARG A 9 -74.07 31.89 11.93
N HIS A 10 -74.02 33.12 11.39
CA HIS A 10 -72.94 33.49 10.46
C HIS A 10 -71.57 33.60 11.16
N CYS A 11 -71.55 34.10 12.41
CA CYS A 11 -70.32 34.18 13.16
C CYS A 11 -69.74 32.81 13.54
N ALA A 12 -70.62 31.84 13.91
CA ALA A 12 -70.23 30.50 14.23
C ALA A 12 -69.65 29.72 13.01
N ILE A 13 -70.30 29.88 11.82
CA ILE A 13 -69.84 29.24 10.59
C ILE A 13 -68.47 29.81 10.14
N VAL A 14 -68.24 31.12 10.21
CA VAL A 14 -66.97 31.75 9.84
C VAL A 14 -65.85 31.35 10.79
N VAL A 15 -66.11 31.19 12.10
CA VAL A 15 -65.11 30.71 13.09
C VAL A 15 -64.80 29.23 12.84
N PHE A 16 -65.78 28.38 12.52
CA PHE A 16 -65.52 26.98 12.19
C PHE A 16 -64.72 26.82 10.87
N LEU A 17 -65.05 27.60 9.85
CA LEU A 17 -64.33 27.56 8.58
C LEU A 17 -62.85 28.04 8.74
N ARG A 18 -62.60 29.06 9.54
CA ARG A 18 -61.23 29.54 9.86
C ARG A 18 -60.44 28.51 10.68
N ALA A 19 -61.07 27.80 11.63
CA ALA A 19 -60.43 26.77 12.40
C ALA A 19 -60.09 25.52 11.52
N LEU A 20 -60.98 25.17 10.55
CA LEU A 20 -60.70 24.07 9.61
C LEU A 20 -59.55 24.39 8.65
N ILE A 21 -59.46 25.62 8.13
CA ILE A 21 -58.38 26.09 7.24
C ILE A 21 -57.05 26.10 7.99
N PHE A 22 -57.05 26.51 9.28
CA PHE A 22 -55.83 26.53 10.11
C PHE A 22 -55.36 25.10 10.43
N ALA A 23 -56.24 24.16 10.67
CA ALA A 23 -55.91 22.74 10.90
C ALA A 23 -55.33 22.06 9.65
N VAL A 24 -55.82 22.37 8.47
CA VAL A 24 -55.33 21.83 7.19
C VAL A 24 -53.96 22.42 6.82
N THR A 25 -53.69 23.69 7.14
CA THR A 25 -52.39 24.32 6.89
C THR A 25 -51.31 23.82 7.86
N VAL A 26 -51.63 23.49 9.10
CA VAL A 26 -50.67 22.92 10.07
C VAL A 26 -50.34 21.46 9.73
N ALA A 27 -51.30 20.68 9.19
CA ALA A 27 -51.05 19.29 8.77
C ALA A 27 -50.13 19.18 7.53
N SER A 28 -50.08 20.22 6.67
CA SER A 28 -49.25 20.24 5.46
C SER A 28 -47.76 20.60 5.75
N LEU A 29 -47.45 21.09 6.94
CA LEU A 29 -46.07 21.42 7.34
C LEU A 29 -45.33 20.26 8.06
N ALA A 30 -46.01 19.18 8.39
CA ALA A 30 -45.43 18.03 9.06
C ALA A 30 -44.84 16.97 8.09
N GLY A 31 -44.85 17.23 6.79
CA GLY A 31 -44.57 16.24 5.74
C GLY A 31 -43.21 16.26 5.09
N CYS A 32 -42.24 17.08 5.56
CA CYS A 32 -40.85 17.09 5.05
C CYS A 32 -39.84 16.81 6.14
N SER A 33 -39.99 15.68 6.83
CA SER A 33 -38.81 15.06 7.47
C SER A 33 -38.00 14.41 6.35
N SER A 34 -37.09 15.16 5.74
CA SER A 34 -36.01 14.58 4.97
C SER A 34 -35.22 13.69 5.93
N THR A 35 -35.53 12.41 5.96
CA THR A 35 -34.64 11.40 6.51
C THR A 35 -33.36 11.49 5.69
N HIS A 36 -32.39 12.29 6.16
CA HIS A 36 -31.02 12.15 5.75
C HIS A 36 -30.61 10.72 6.08
N TYR A 37 -30.80 9.84 5.13
CA TYR A 37 -30.19 8.52 5.17
C TYR A 37 -28.68 8.76 5.19
N LYS A 38 -28.09 8.81 6.38
CA LYS A 38 -26.64 8.73 6.53
C LYS A 38 -26.27 7.37 5.95
N THR A 39 -25.88 7.36 4.67
CA THR A 39 -25.26 6.19 4.09
C THR A 39 -24.07 5.85 4.97
N GLN A 40 -24.19 4.75 5.70
CA GLN A 40 -23.06 4.23 6.48
C GLN A 40 -21.90 4.05 5.51
N PRO A 41 -20.70 4.52 5.84
CA PRO A 41 -19.55 4.31 4.98
C PRO A 41 -19.40 2.82 4.74
N VAL A 42 -19.35 2.42 3.48
CA VAL A 42 -19.17 1.01 3.10
C VAL A 42 -17.78 0.58 3.56
N VAL A 43 -17.74 -0.27 4.57
CA VAL A 43 -16.49 -0.92 5.00
C VAL A 43 -16.21 -2.05 4.00
N ARG A 44 -15.16 -1.93 3.21
CA ARG A 44 -14.72 -2.98 2.29
C ARG A 44 -13.70 -3.87 2.98
N THR A 45 -13.76 -5.15 2.70
CA THR A 45 -12.79 -6.14 3.17
C THR A 45 -12.05 -6.74 1.99
N GLY A 46 -10.79 -7.06 2.17
CA GLY A 46 -10.05 -7.83 1.19
C GLY A 46 -10.43 -9.31 1.23
N THR A 47 -10.26 -9.98 0.10
CA THR A 47 -10.57 -11.42 -0.03
C THR A 47 -9.49 -12.12 -0.81
N VAL A 48 -8.84 -13.11 -0.19
CA VAL A 48 -7.90 -13.99 -0.90
C VAL A 48 -8.67 -15.04 -1.68
N ARG A 49 -8.43 -15.11 -2.98
CA ARG A 49 -9.22 -15.96 -3.89
C ARG A 49 -8.84 -17.43 -3.85
N PRO A 50 -9.77 -18.35 -4.18
CA PRO A 50 -9.50 -19.78 -4.18
C PRO A 50 -8.27 -20.22 -5.00
N PRO A 51 -7.97 -19.67 -6.19
CA PRO A 51 -6.73 -20.03 -6.90
C PRO A 51 -5.47 -19.68 -6.12
N THR A 52 -5.44 -18.52 -5.44
CA THR A 52 -4.30 -18.10 -4.63
C THR A 52 -4.17 -18.93 -3.35
N LEU A 53 -5.30 -19.33 -2.74
CA LEU A 53 -5.28 -20.26 -1.61
C LEU A 53 -4.69 -21.62 -2.01
N ARG A 54 -5.09 -22.17 -3.15
CA ARG A 54 -4.49 -23.44 -3.66
C ARG A 54 -2.99 -23.27 -3.98
N GLN A 55 -2.58 -22.09 -4.47
CA GLN A 55 -1.17 -21.80 -4.69
C GLN A 55 -0.39 -21.76 -3.37
N MET A 56 -0.94 -21.16 -2.31
CA MET A 56 -0.33 -21.20 -0.97
C MET A 56 -0.14 -22.62 -0.48
N GLU A 57 -1.17 -23.47 -0.61
CA GLU A 57 -1.09 -24.91 -0.25
C GLU A 57 0.04 -25.59 -1.01
N SER A 58 0.13 -25.40 -2.33
CA SER A 58 1.17 -25.99 -3.18
C SER A 58 2.58 -25.50 -2.86
N LEU A 59 2.70 -24.30 -2.32
CA LEU A 59 3.97 -23.67 -1.89
C LEU A 59 4.24 -23.87 -0.40
N ASN A 60 3.43 -24.66 0.29
CA ASN A 60 3.57 -24.96 1.71
C ASN A 60 3.52 -23.70 2.61
N MET A 61 2.61 -22.79 2.32
CA MET A 61 2.41 -21.49 3.01
C MET A 61 1.11 -21.51 3.81
N ASP A 62 1.16 -21.04 5.06
CA ASP A 62 -0.03 -20.85 5.88
C ASP A 62 -0.71 -19.51 5.55
N ARG A 63 -2.04 -19.42 5.70
CA ARG A 63 -2.79 -18.18 5.38
C ARG A 63 -2.27 -16.97 6.13
N GLY A 64 -2.08 -17.08 7.44
CA GLY A 64 -1.55 -16.02 8.30
C GLY A 64 -0.03 -15.87 8.29
N ALA A 65 0.71 -16.65 7.47
CA ALA A 65 2.17 -16.53 7.43
C ALA A 65 2.60 -15.13 6.94
N PRO A 66 3.77 -14.64 7.40
CA PRO A 66 4.29 -13.33 7.03
C PRO A 66 4.43 -13.11 5.53
N ILE A 67 4.23 -11.85 5.10
CA ILE A 67 4.41 -11.43 3.71
C ILE A 67 5.42 -10.28 3.59
N LEU A 68 5.92 -10.10 2.39
CA LEU A 68 6.75 -8.99 1.92
C LEU A 68 6.18 -8.51 0.59
N ILE A 69 6.08 -7.19 0.39
CA ILE A 69 5.65 -6.59 -0.88
C ILE A 69 6.85 -6.00 -1.60
N ARG A 70 6.95 -6.27 -2.90
CA ARG A 70 8.00 -5.72 -3.76
C ARG A 70 7.38 -5.09 -4.98
N ILE A 71 7.80 -3.88 -5.32
CA ILE A 71 7.30 -3.12 -6.46
C ILE A 71 8.45 -2.83 -7.40
N TYR A 72 8.22 -3.00 -8.71
CA TYR A 72 9.15 -2.70 -9.77
C TYR A 72 8.46 -1.79 -10.78
N LYS A 73 8.92 -0.54 -10.88
CA LYS A 73 8.28 0.48 -11.71
C LYS A 73 8.38 0.17 -13.20
N GLU A 74 9.59 -0.10 -13.70
CA GLU A 74 9.83 -0.35 -15.11
C GLU A 74 9.06 -1.57 -15.62
N GLU A 75 8.98 -2.61 -14.79
CA GLU A 75 8.22 -3.83 -15.10
C GLU A 75 6.72 -3.70 -14.82
N ASN A 76 6.27 -2.55 -14.30
CA ASN A 76 4.88 -2.34 -13.88
C ASN A 76 4.33 -3.48 -13.02
N THR A 77 5.11 -3.95 -12.04
CA THR A 77 4.78 -5.16 -11.28
C THR A 77 4.83 -4.92 -9.77
N LEU A 78 3.78 -5.37 -9.08
CA LEU A 78 3.75 -5.57 -7.64
C LEU A 78 3.80 -7.06 -7.35
N GLU A 79 4.74 -7.49 -6.53
CA GLU A 79 4.91 -8.88 -6.09
C GLU A 79 4.58 -9.01 -4.62
N VAL A 80 3.82 -10.06 -4.26
CA VAL A 80 3.63 -10.51 -2.89
C VAL A 80 4.46 -11.77 -2.69
N TRP A 81 5.43 -11.68 -1.81
CA TRP A 81 6.25 -12.79 -1.33
C TRP A 81 5.71 -13.22 0.03
N LYS A 82 5.67 -14.51 0.28
CA LYS A 82 5.11 -15.07 1.51
C LYS A 82 6.01 -16.13 2.09
N GLN A 83 6.10 -16.14 3.42
CA GLN A 83 6.90 -17.11 4.14
C GLN A 83 6.26 -18.50 4.05
N ASP A 84 7.05 -19.49 3.67
CA ASP A 84 6.68 -20.89 3.72
C ASP A 84 6.97 -21.51 5.11
N ARG A 85 6.55 -22.74 5.33
CA ARG A 85 6.78 -23.45 6.62
C ARG A 85 8.24 -23.77 6.90
N THR A 86 9.16 -23.57 5.96
CA THR A 86 10.61 -23.63 6.20
C THR A 86 11.18 -22.33 6.71
N GLY A 87 10.35 -21.28 6.78
CA GLY A 87 10.73 -19.94 7.18
C GLY A 87 11.26 -19.07 6.04
N LYS A 88 11.32 -19.53 4.79
CA LYS A 88 11.81 -18.77 3.64
C LYS A 88 10.68 -18.02 2.94
N PHE A 89 10.97 -16.80 2.50
CA PHE A 89 10.06 -16.06 1.64
C PHE A 89 10.20 -16.52 0.19
N THR A 90 9.08 -16.93 -0.38
CA THR A 90 8.95 -17.37 -1.78
C THR A 90 7.90 -16.54 -2.48
N LEU A 91 8.06 -16.31 -3.78
CA LEU A 91 7.09 -15.55 -4.57
C LEU A 91 5.74 -16.28 -4.57
N LEU A 92 4.75 -15.66 -3.94
CA LEU A 92 3.38 -16.16 -3.98
C LEU A 92 2.70 -15.71 -5.29
N LYS A 93 2.73 -14.40 -5.59
CA LYS A 93 1.99 -13.88 -6.73
C LYS A 93 2.52 -12.54 -7.21
N SER A 94 2.44 -12.33 -8.53
CA SER A 94 2.73 -11.06 -9.19
C SER A 94 1.43 -10.46 -9.72
N TYR A 95 1.31 -9.13 -9.60
CA TYR A 95 0.18 -8.34 -10.06
C TYR A 95 0.68 -7.23 -10.97
N PRO A 96 0.16 -7.09 -12.20
CA PRO A 96 0.49 -5.94 -13.01
C PRO A 96 -0.05 -4.65 -12.36
N ILE A 97 0.79 -3.64 -12.24
CA ILE A 97 0.40 -2.31 -11.77
C ILE A 97 -0.42 -1.65 -12.88
N CYS A 98 -1.60 -1.15 -12.53
CA CYS A 98 -2.47 -0.46 -13.47
C CYS A 98 -1.85 0.88 -13.89
N LYS A 99 -1.38 1.67 -12.93
CA LYS A 99 -0.70 2.94 -13.14
C LYS A 99 0.13 3.35 -11.92
N PHE A 100 1.28 3.92 -12.17
CA PHE A 100 1.99 4.77 -11.21
C PHE A 100 2.30 6.11 -11.87
N SER A 101 2.69 7.13 -11.09
CA SER A 101 3.02 8.46 -11.62
C SER A 101 4.50 8.76 -11.49
N GLY A 102 4.98 9.63 -12.37
CA GLY A 102 6.36 10.08 -12.40
C GLY A 102 7.26 9.14 -13.20
N ASN A 103 8.57 9.32 -13.04
CA ASN A 103 9.62 8.59 -13.73
C ASN A 103 10.31 7.58 -12.80
N LEU A 104 11.34 6.91 -13.30
CA LEU A 104 12.28 6.18 -12.45
C LEU A 104 13.05 7.18 -11.60
N GLY A 105 13.19 6.90 -10.31
CA GLY A 105 13.82 7.76 -9.31
C GLY A 105 12.94 7.98 -8.07
N PRO A 106 13.52 8.50 -6.98
CA PRO A 106 12.83 8.72 -5.73
C PRO A 106 11.83 9.88 -5.81
N LYS A 107 10.85 9.88 -4.92
CA LYS A 107 10.03 11.04 -4.62
C LYS A 107 10.84 12.02 -3.76
N ILE A 108 10.75 13.33 -4.10
CA ILE A 108 11.53 14.37 -3.44
C ILE A 108 10.65 15.33 -2.63
N ILE A 109 9.61 15.88 -3.25
CA ILE A 109 8.81 16.94 -2.60
C ILE A 109 7.30 16.70 -2.78
N GLN A 110 6.51 17.25 -1.86
CA GLN A 110 5.06 17.25 -1.99
C GLN A 110 4.64 17.88 -3.32
N GLY A 111 3.74 17.19 -4.04
CA GLY A 111 3.20 17.69 -5.32
C GLY A 111 4.06 17.38 -6.56
N ASP A 112 5.20 16.68 -6.43
CA ASP A 112 6.01 16.27 -7.58
C ASP A 112 5.41 15.14 -8.42
N HIS A 113 4.26 14.62 -8.02
CA HIS A 113 3.54 13.53 -8.68
C HIS A 113 4.38 12.26 -8.89
N GLN A 114 5.39 12.07 -8.06
CA GLN A 114 6.35 10.98 -8.16
C GLN A 114 5.99 9.84 -7.21
N ALA A 115 5.92 8.62 -7.71
CA ALA A 115 5.80 7.42 -6.90
C ALA A 115 7.13 7.11 -6.20
N PRO A 116 7.15 6.90 -4.87
CA PRO A 116 8.39 6.73 -4.09
C PRO A 116 9.13 5.44 -4.44
N GLU A 117 10.45 5.46 -4.27
CA GLU A 117 11.33 4.30 -4.26
C GLU A 117 12.03 4.22 -2.91
N GLY A 118 12.21 3.02 -2.36
CA GLY A 118 12.83 2.82 -1.06
C GLY A 118 12.26 1.63 -0.30
N PHE A 119 12.61 1.52 0.97
CA PHE A 119 12.12 0.51 1.90
C PHE A 119 11.19 1.16 2.91
N TYR A 120 9.97 0.67 3.00
CA TYR A 120 8.88 1.19 3.81
C TYR A 120 8.28 0.09 4.66
N ASP A 121 7.65 0.47 5.76
CA ASP A 121 6.91 -0.44 6.62
C ASP A 121 5.43 -0.06 6.61
N ILE A 122 4.59 -1.07 6.43
CA ILE A 122 3.13 -0.96 6.54
C ILE A 122 2.74 -1.57 7.88
N THR A 123 1.91 -0.85 8.65
CA THR A 123 1.33 -1.32 9.91
C THR A 123 -0.19 -1.44 9.77
N PRO A 124 -0.90 -2.12 10.70
CA PRO A 124 -2.36 -2.23 10.65
C PRO A 124 -3.08 -0.88 10.58
N GLU A 125 -2.54 0.17 11.22
CA GLU A 125 -3.10 1.53 11.24
C GLU A 125 -3.06 2.23 9.88
N GLN A 126 -2.21 1.75 8.97
CA GLN A 126 -2.07 2.28 7.62
C GLN A 126 -3.07 1.67 6.63
N MET A 127 -3.84 0.68 7.06
CA MET A 127 -4.91 0.07 6.26
C MET A 127 -6.12 1.01 6.16
N ASN A 128 -6.64 1.20 4.96
CA ASN A 128 -7.78 2.08 4.70
C ASN A 128 -8.91 1.35 3.97
N PRO A 129 -9.86 0.75 4.70
CA PRO A 129 -11.04 0.08 4.14
C PRO A 129 -12.10 1.05 3.61
N HIS A 130 -11.95 2.35 3.89
CA HIS A 130 -12.87 3.42 3.48
C HIS A 130 -12.31 4.28 2.36
N SER A 131 -11.28 3.81 1.66
CA SER A 131 -10.64 4.56 0.58
C SER A 131 -11.64 4.94 -0.51
N SER A 132 -11.57 6.19 -0.99
CA SER A 132 -12.28 6.65 -2.18
C SER A 132 -11.83 5.92 -3.45
N GLN A 133 -10.67 5.31 -3.42
CA GLN A 133 -10.08 4.48 -4.47
C GLN A 133 -10.25 2.97 -4.14
N TYR A 134 -11.45 2.57 -3.77
CA TYR A 134 -11.86 1.21 -3.43
C TYR A 134 -11.28 0.73 -2.09
N LEU A 135 -10.07 0.19 -2.06
CA LEU A 135 -9.28 -0.21 -0.90
C LEU A 135 -7.88 0.39 -1.04
N ALA A 136 -7.23 0.71 0.08
CA ALA A 136 -5.88 1.25 0.06
C ALA A 136 -5.11 0.90 1.34
N PHE A 137 -3.79 0.97 1.27
CA PHE A 137 -2.93 1.12 2.44
C PHE A 137 -1.84 2.15 2.15
N ASN A 138 -1.48 2.92 3.19
CA ASN A 138 -0.40 3.87 3.12
C ASN A 138 0.94 3.11 3.17
N ILE A 139 1.90 3.49 2.34
CA ILE A 139 3.21 2.83 2.30
C ILE A 139 4.19 3.31 3.38
N GLY A 140 3.86 4.38 4.13
CA GLY A 140 4.72 4.93 5.17
C GLY A 140 5.74 5.97 4.70
N PHE A 141 5.53 6.57 3.50
CA PHE A 141 6.37 7.69 3.05
C PHE A 141 6.02 8.99 3.80
N PRO A 142 6.99 9.84 4.18
CA PRO A 142 8.43 9.63 4.12
C PRO A 142 8.94 8.74 5.27
N ASN A 143 9.83 7.81 4.97
CA ASN A 143 10.50 7.00 5.97
C ASN A 143 11.68 7.77 6.64
N ALA A 144 12.48 7.11 7.48
CA ALA A 144 13.62 7.74 8.16
C ALA A 144 14.68 8.26 7.17
N PHE A 145 14.96 7.51 6.10
CA PHE A 145 15.88 7.90 5.06
C PHE A 145 15.39 9.14 4.30
N ASP A 146 14.12 9.14 3.87
CA ASP A 146 13.51 10.27 3.18
C ASP A 146 13.56 11.55 4.02
N ARG A 147 13.20 11.43 5.31
CA ARG A 147 13.25 12.57 6.25
C ARG A 147 14.66 13.11 6.45
N SER A 148 15.67 12.24 6.52
CA SER A 148 17.09 12.67 6.68
C SER A 148 17.57 13.49 5.49
N LEU A 149 16.95 13.32 4.32
CA LEU A 149 17.22 14.08 3.09
C LEU A 149 16.27 15.28 2.89
N GLY A 150 15.39 15.57 3.85
CA GLY A 150 14.41 16.64 3.76
C GLY A 150 13.31 16.39 2.73
N ARG A 151 13.10 15.14 2.31
CA ARG A 151 12.01 14.78 1.38
C ARG A 151 10.65 14.95 2.04
N THR A 152 9.68 15.45 1.28
CA THR A 152 8.34 15.76 1.78
C THR A 152 7.25 15.13 0.94
N GLY A 153 6.12 14.85 1.58
CA GLY A 153 4.94 14.28 0.96
C GLY A 153 4.11 13.48 1.97
N SER A 154 2.87 13.18 1.60
CA SER A 154 1.95 12.42 2.44
C SER A 154 0.96 11.65 1.58
N PHE A 155 0.27 10.68 2.17
CA PHE A 155 -0.78 9.89 1.54
C PHE A 155 -0.34 9.15 0.26
N LEU A 156 0.91 8.63 0.26
CA LEU A 156 1.41 7.75 -0.79
C LEU A 156 0.92 6.34 -0.48
N MET A 157 0.14 5.77 -1.41
CA MET A 157 -0.61 4.53 -1.16
C MET A 157 -0.40 3.51 -2.27
N VAL A 158 -0.66 2.24 -1.94
CA VAL A 158 -1.13 1.23 -2.89
C VAL A 158 -2.65 1.22 -2.78
N HIS A 159 -3.37 1.35 -3.90
CA HIS A 159 -4.83 1.48 -3.90
C HIS A 159 -5.47 0.94 -5.18
N GLY A 160 -6.80 0.73 -5.18
CA GLY A 160 -7.59 0.41 -6.36
C GLY A 160 -7.84 1.61 -7.28
N GLY A 161 -8.80 1.50 -8.20
CA GLY A 161 -9.29 2.61 -9.03
C GLY A 161 -8.44 2.98 -10.24
N CYS A 162 -7.32 2.31 -10.50
CA CYS A 162 -6.48 2.48 -11.70
C CYS A 162 -5.98 3.92 -12.02
N GLY A 163 -6.21 4.91 -11.17
CA GLY A 163 -5.75 6.30 -11.36
C GLY A 163 -4.66 6.67 -10.39
N SER A 164 -3.58 7.34 -10.80
CA SER A 164 -2.48 7.71 -9.91
C SER A 164 -2.03 9.15 -10.07
N VAL A 165 -1.73 9.79 -8.93
CA VAL A 165 -1.05 11.09 -8.81
C VAL A 165 0.01 10.97 -7.71
N GLY A 166 1.01 10.09 -7.91
CA GLY A 166 2.08 9.81 -6.94
C GLY A 166 1.96 8.47 -6.21
N CYS A 167 0.88 7.72 -6.39
CA CYS A 167 0.63 6.42 -5.76
C CYS A 167 0.94 5.25 -6.70
N TYR A 168 0.75 4.02 -6.20
CA TYR A 168 0.74 2.79 -6.99
C TYR A 168 -0.71 2.31 -7.10
N ALA A 169 -1.33 2.50 -8.28
CA ALA A 169 -2.72 2.14 -8.54
C ALA A 169 -2.83 0.75 -9.13
N MET A 170 -3.68 -0.06 -8.51
CA MET A 170 -4.07 -1.40 -8.95
C MET A 170 -5.50 -1.37 -9.50
N THR A 171 -5.93 -2.41 -10.19
CA THR A 171 -7.37 -2.61 -10.40
C THR A 171 -8.05 -2.93 -9.07
N ASP A 172 -9.35 -2.64 -8.94
CA ASP A 172 -10.12 -2.98 -7.74
C ASP A 172 -10.03 -4.47 -7.43
N TYR A 173 -10.11 -5.29 -8.49
CA TYR A 173 -10.01 -6.74 -8.40
C TYR A 173 -8.67 -7.22 -7.81
N GLN A 174 -7.56 -6.62 -8.23
CA GLN A 174 -6.24 -6.94 -7.68
C GLN A 174 -6.08 -6.41 -6.25
N MET A 175 -6.53 -5.16 -6.03
CA MET A 175 -6.41 -4.53 -4.72
C MET A 175 -7.19 -5.27 -3.65
N GLU A 176 -8.38 -5.80 -3.97
CA GLU A 176 -9.15 -6.64 -3.05
C GLU A 176 -8.34 -7.85 -2.55
N GLU A 177 -7.63 -8.53 -3.44
CA GLU A 177 -6.82 -9.68 -3.07
C GLU A 177 -5.54 -9.29 -2.33
N ILE A 178 -4.82 -8.25 -2.81
CA ILE A 178 -3.62 -7.72 -2.14
C ILE A 178 -3.96 -7.27 -0.71
N TYR A 179 -5.06 -6.53 -0.56
CA TYR A 179 -5.53 -6.08 0.76
C TYR A 179 -5.87 -7.27 1.67
N GLY A 180 -6.52 -8.29 1.13
CA GLY A 180 -6.81 -9.53 1.87
C GLY A 180 -5.56 -10.28 2.32
N LEU A 181 -4.52 -10.34 1.49
CA LEU A 181 -3.24 -10.95 1.85
C LEU A 181 -2.52 -10.19 2.97
N VAL A 182 -2.57 -8.84 2.92
CA VAL A 182 -2.03 -7.96 3.95
C VAL A 182 -2.79 -8.14 5.28
N ASP A 183 -4.12 -8.12 5.23
CA ASP A 183 -4.99 -8.30 6.40
C ASP A 183 -4.81 -9.68 7.05
N GLU A 184 -4.70 -10.75 6.24
CA GLU A 184 -4.43 -12.11 6.75
C GLU A 184 -3.05 -12.23 7.42
N ALA A 185 -2.03 -11.56 6.91
CA ALA A 185 -0.71 -11.55 7.52
C ALA A 185 -0.71 -10.81 8.88
N PHE A 186 -1.39 -9.68 8.98
CA PHE A 186 -1.58 -8.97 10.25
C PHE A 186 -2.35 -9.82 11.27
N LYS A 187 -3.45 -10.44 10.85
CA LYS A 187 -4.21 -11.37 11.70
C LYS A 187 -3.40 -12.60 12.13
N GLY A 188 -2.41 -12.98 11.34
CA GLY A 188 -1.46 -14.05 11.65
C GLY A 188 -0.34 -13.66 12.62
N GLY A 189 -0.30 -12.40 13.07
CA GLY A 189 0.65 -11.90 14.06
C GLY A 189 1.84 -11.12 13.48
N GLN A 190 1.88 -10.87 12.17
CA GLN A 190 2.87 -9.96 11.61
C GLN A 190 2.49 -8.53 12.01
N ASP A 191 3.34 -7.83 12.74
CA ASP A 191 3.11 -6.46 13.23
C ASP A 191 3.45 -5.40 12.18
N ARG A 192 4.32 -5.75 11.24
CA ARG A 192 4.88 -4.85 10.24
C ARG A 192 5.18 -5.60 8.93
N ILE A 193 4.68 -5.08 7.82
CA ILE A 193 4.94 -5.64 6.49
C ILE A 193 5.92 -4.70 5.77
N GLN A 194 7.09 -5.22 5.41
CA GLN A 194 8.03 -4.46 4.59
C GLN A 194 7.50 -4.34 3.15
N LEU A 195 7.53 -3.10 2.62
CA LEU A 195 7.32 -2.81 1.22
C LEU A 195 8.59 -2.21 0.64
N ALA A 196 9.18 -2.90 -0.34
CA ALA A 196 10.35 -2.42 -1.08
C ALA A 196 9.94 -1.99 -2.48
N ALA A 197 10.07 -0.69 -2.79
CA ALA A 197 9.77 -0.12 -4.09
C ALA A 197 11.05 0.21 -4.84
N PHE A 198 11.19 -0.34 -6.03
CA PHE A 198 12.38 -0.26 -6.87
C PHE A 198 12.09 0.38 -8.23
N PRO A 199 13.09 1.03 -8.87
CA PRO A 199 12.94 1.53 -10.23
C PRO A 199 12.70 0.39 -11.24
N PHE A 200 13.42 -0.70 -11.08
CA PHE A 200 13.42 -1.92 -11.91
C PHE A 200 14.02 -3.06 -11.08
N ARG A 201 14.03 -4.28 -11.61
CA ARG A 201 14.77 -5.38 -10.98
C ARG A 201 16.26 -5.05 -10.93
N LEU A 202 16.82 -4.93 -9.74
CA LEU A 202 18.15 -4.38 -9.48
C LEU A 202 19.27 -5.38 -9.83
N THR A 203 19.24 -5.93 -11.06
CA THR A 203 20.35 -6.71 -11.62
C THR A 203 21.48 -5.81 -12.08
N THR A 204 22.71 -6.34 -12.12
CA THR A 204 23.87 -5.62 -12.66
C THR A 204 23.60 -5.17 -14.11
N GLN A 205 22.95 -6.01 -14.93
CA GLN A 205 22.61 -5.68 -16.30
C GLN A 205 21.64 -4.50 -16.40
N ASN A 206 20.61 -4.47 -15.56
CA ASN A 206 19.63 -3.37 -15.57
C ASN A 206 20.26 -2.06 -15.07
N LEU A 207 21.08 -2.10 -14.01
CA LEU A 207 21.85 -0.91 -13.58
C LEU A 207 22.75 -0.39 -14.71
N SER A 208 23.42 -1.28 -15.46
CA SER A 208 24.26 -0.87 -16.58
C SER A 208 23.46 -0.22 -17.71
N ARG A 209 22.20 -0.66 -17.95
CA ARG A 209 21.33 -0.01 -18.96
C ARG A 209 20.97 1.43 -18.58
N HIS A 210 21.00 1.75 -17.30
CA HIS A 210 20.65 3.06 -16.75
C HIS A 210 21.88 3.83 -16.21
N ALA A 211 23.09 3.47 -16.63
CA ALA A 211 24.35 3.99 -16.08
C ALA A 211 24.48 5.52 -16.08
N ASP A 212 23.86 6.19 -17.05
CA ASP A 212 23.87 7.65 -17.16
C ASP A 212 22.81 8.35 -16.29
N ASN A 213 21.99 7.61 -15.57
CA ASN A 213 20.92 8.18 -14.74
C ASN A 213 21.51 8.73 -13.42
N PRO A 214 21.17 9.98 -13.01
CA PRO A 214 21.70 10.57 -11.79
C PRO A 214 21.27 9.83 -10.51
N ASN A 215 20.26 8.97 -10.58
CA ASN A 215 19.80 8.17 -9.43
C ASN A 215 20.58 6.85 -9.24
N VAL A 216 21.55 6.53 -10.08
CA VAL A 216 22.33 5.28 -9.96
C VAL A 216 22.93 5.07 -8.57
N PRO A 217 23.55 6.07 -7.91
CA PRO A 217 24.08 5.87 -6.56
C PRO A 217 22.99 5.50 -5.53
N PHE A 218 21.79 6.05 -5.67
CA PHE A 218 20.65 5.68 -4.84
C PHE A 218 20.17 4.24 -5.15
N TRP A 219 20.12 3.86 -6.41
CA TRP A 219 19.72 2.51 -6.83
C TRP A 219 20.72 1.43 -6.43
N GLU A 220 22.01 1.74 -6.44
CA GLU A 220 23.06 0.84 -5.91
C GLU A 220 22.90 0.61 -4.40
N MET A 221 22.51 1.65 -3.66
CA MET A 221 22.20 1.52 -2.24
C MET A 221 20.93 0.64 -2.05
N LEU A 222 19.86 0.83 -2.84
CA LEU A 222 18.69 -0.05 -2.81
C LEU A 222 19.04 -1.50 -3.16
N LYS A 223 19.97 -1.69 -4.13
CA LYS A 223 20.45 -3.01 -4.53
C LYS A 223 21.07 -3.78 -3.37
N SER A 224 21.77 -3.11 -2.47
CA SER A 224 22.37 -3.78 -1.31
C SER A 224 21.32 -4.46 -0.44
N GLY A 225 20.13 -3.85 -0.26
CA GLY A 225 19.00 -4.47 0.44
C GLY A 225 18.31 -5.56 -0.38
N ASP A 226 18.23 -5.37 -1.68
CA ASP A 226 17.70 -6.37 -2.62
C ASP A 226 18.55 -7.64 -2.60
N ASP A 227 19.87 -7.50 -2.70
CA ASP A 227 20.84 -8.60 -2.63
C ASP A 227 20.80 -9.31 -1.27
N ALA A 228 20.64 -8.58 -0.17
CA ALA A 228 20.49 -9.16 1.16
C ALA A 228 19.27 -10.07 1.25
N PHE A 229 18.13 -9.66 0.68
CA PHE A 229 16.94 -10.48 0.59
C PHE A 229 17.19 -11.78 -0.20
N PHE A 230 17.73 -11.69 -1.41
CA PHE A 230 17.95 -12.88 -2.24
C PHE A 230 19.04 -13.81 -1.69
N THR A 231 19.97 -13.27 -0.90
CA THR A 231 21.02 -14.06 -0.24
C THR A 231 20.46 -14.87 0.93
N THR A 232 19.57 -14.26 1.72
CA THR A 232 19.08 -14.88 2.96
C THR A 232 17.72 -15.58 2.80
N GLY A 233 16.93 -15.17 1.81
CA GLY A 233 15.52 -15.53 1.67
C GLY A 233 14.64 -14.88 2.75
N GLN A 234 15.13 -13.81 3.42
CA GLN A 234 14.45 -13.09 4.48
C GLN A 234 14.43 -11.58 4.16
N PRO A 235 13.33 -10.85 4.48
CA PRO A 235 13.34 -9.40 4.42
C PRO A 235 14.51 -8.86 5.25
N PRO A 236 15.38 -7.98 4.69
CA PRO A 236 16.45 -7.41 5.46
C PRO A 236 15.91 -6.47 6.55
N SER A 237 16.49 -6.49 7.73
CA SER A 237 16.29 -5.39 8.67
C SER A 237 16.92 -4.12 8.10
N VAL A 238 16.23 -2.97 8.29
CA VAL A 238 16.62 -1.70 7.68
C VAL A 238 16.84 -0.67 8.77
N ALA A 239 18.03 -0.10 8.81
CA ALA A 239 18.35 1.07 9.62
C ALA A 239 18.79 2.23 8.71
N VAL A 240 18.85 3.43 9.28
CA VAL A 240 19.32 4.64 8.58
C VAL A 240 20.27 5.40 9.48
N CYS A 241 21.45 5.68 8.97
CA CYS A 241 22.43 6.60 9.57
C CYS A 241 23.27 7.22 8.45
N ASP A 242 23.90 8.35 8.71
CA ASP A 242 24.66 9.10 7.70
C ASP A 242 23.88 9.32 6.40
N ARG A 243 22.55 9.50 6.50
CA ARG A 243 21.60 9.64 5.36
C ARG A 243 21.68 8.49 4.36
N ARG A 244 21.92 7.27 4.85
CA ARG A 244 22.04 6.05 4.04
C ARG A 244 21.27 4.90 4.67
N TYR A 245 20.76 4.01 3.85
CA TYR A 245 20.27 2.72 4.34
C TYR A 245 21.43 1.84 4.78
N VAL A 246 21.25 1.15 5.90
CA VAL A 246 22.11 0.07 6.38
C VAL A 246 21.23 -1.18 6.53
N PHE A 247 21.63 -2.25 5.88
CA PHE A 247 20.85 -3.49 5.86
C PHE A 247 21.50 -4.53 6.78
N ASN A 248 20.64 -5.22 7.56
CA ASN A 248 21.04 -6.22 8.55
C ASN A 248 22.13 -5.71 9.51
N PRO A 249 21.96 -4.52 10.12
CA PRO A 249 22.95 -3.99 11.04
C PRO A 249 23.16 -4.93 12.23
N ALA A 250 24.37 -4.99 12.75
CA ALA A 250 24.69 -5.80 13.94
C ALA A 250 24.00 -5.27 15.21
N VAL A 251 23.66 -3.97 15.23
CA VAL A 251 22.99 -3.27 16.33
C VAL A 251 21.63 -2.77 15.85
N THR A 252 20.58 -3.02 16.61
CA THR A 252 19.19 -2.67 16.25
C THR A 252 18.67 -1.42 16.97
N ASP A 253 19.55 -0.62 17.58
CA ASP A 253 19.16 0.60 18.27
C ASP A 253 18.59 1.64 17.28
N THR A 254 17.73 2.52 17.78
CA THR A 254 17.23 3.67 17.02
C THR A 254 18.33 4.73 16.93
N PHE A 255 18.79 5.00 15.72
CA PHE A 255 19.79 6.03 15.45
C PHE A 255 19.13 7.29 14.88
N ASP A 256 19.79 8.44 15.10
CA ASP A 256 19.48 9.63 14.32
C ASP A 256 19.89 9.39 12.87
N PRO A 257 18.91 9.40 11.92
CA PRO A 257 19.21 9.10 10.52
C PRO A 257 20.24 10.03 9.85
N SER A 258 20.49 11.21 10.41
CA SER A 258 21.42 12.21 9.89
C SER A 258 22.80 12.12 10.53
N SER A 259 22.94 11.42 11.66
CA SER A 259 24.20 11.26 12.38
C SER A 259 25.07 10.17 11.75
N PRO A 260 26.40 10.23 11.95
CA PRO A 260 27.32 9.19 11.50
C PRO A 260 26.92 7.81 12.00
N CYS A 261 27.13 6.79 11.18
CA CYS A 261 26.86 5.42 11.60
C CYS A 261 27.83 5.00 12.72
N PRO A 262 27.33 4.32 13.77
CA PRO A 262 28.20 3.70 14.77
C PRO A 262 29.20 2.76 14.12
N PRO A 263 30.46 2.69 14.66
CA PRO A 263 31.53 1.87 14.09
C PRO A 263 31.13 0.40 13.88
N ASP A 264 30.32 -0.15 14.79
CA ASP A 264 29.90 -1.56 14.78
C ASP A 264 28.80 -1.86 13.77
N MET A 265 28.13 -0.86 13.19
CA MET A 265 27.10 -1.07 12.19
C MET A 265 27.61 -1.60 10.85
N ASN A 266 28.85 -1.24 10.49
CA ASN A 266 29.50 -1.71 9.25
C ASN A 266 30.16 -3.08 9.38
N SER A 267 30.25 -3.63 10.58
CA SER A 267 30.69 -5.01 10.79
C SER A 267 29.52 -5.97 10.47
N SER A 268 29.09 -6.02 9.20
CA SER A 268 28.49 -7.23 8.70
C SER A 268 29.42 -8.36 9.11
N ARG A 269 29.02 -9.23 10.02
CA ARG A 269 29.69 -10.49 10.25
C ARG A 269 29.49 -11.36 9.00
N VAL A 270 30.13 -10.98 7.91
CA VAL A 270 30.63 -11.94 6.97
C VAL A 270 31.72 -12.65 7.78
N ALA A 271 31.41 -13.85 8.28
CA ALA A 271 32.43 -14.69 8.85
C ALA A 271 33.62 -14.60 7.92
N ASP A 272 34.79 -14.20 8.46
CA ASP A 272 36.07 -14.21 7.77
C ASP A 272 36.37 -15.64 7.31
N THR A 273 35.79 -16.01 6.19
CA THR A 273 36.25 -17.13 5.40
C THR A 273 37.37 -16.54 4.54
N PRO A 274 38.59 -17.04 4.62
CA PRO A 274 39.72 -16.50 3.86
C PRO A 274 39.33 -16.46 2.39
N ARG A 275 39.38 -15.30 1.78
CA ARG A 275 39.15 -15.11 0.35
C ARG A 275 40.16 -15.92 -0.44
N SER A 276 39.81 -17.14 -0.78
CA SER A 276 40.36 -17.78 -1.97
C SER A 276 39.83 -17.02 -3.18
N PRO A 277 40.64 -16.66 -4.18
CA PRO A 277 40.17 -15.96 -5.36
C PRO A 277 39.38 -16.92 -6.25
N ALA A 278 38.14 -17.19 -5.88
CA ALA A 278 37.22 -17.97 -6.69
C ALA A 278 36.42 -16.99 -7.56
N LYS A 279 36.58 -17.18 -8.86
CA LYS A 279 35.88 -16.56 -9.98
C LYS A 279 34.47 -16.09 -9.66
N LEU A 280 34.27 -14.76 -9.72
CA LEU A 280 32.99 -14.11 -9.68
C LEU A 280 32.19 -14.52 -10.92
N SER A 281 31.31 -15.50 -10.78
CA SER A 281 30.26 -15.81 -11.76
C SER A 281 29.13 -16.53 -11.03
N ARG A 282 28.33 -15.79 -10.30
CA ARG A 282 26.95 -16.17 -10.02
C ARG A 282 26.08 -14.95 -10.22
N SER A 283 25.54 -14.84 -11.44
CA SER A 283 24.34 -14.04 -11.68
C SER A 283 23.27 -14.48 -10.70
N VAL A 284 22.70 -13.55 -9.96
CA VAL A 284 21.46 -13.77 -9.20
C VAL A 284 20.42 -14.15 -10.26
N SER A 285 20.09 -15.41 -10.38
CA SER A 285 19.06 -15.87 -11.29
C SER A 285 17.72 -15.61 -10.66
N TYR A 286 17.03 -14.56 -11.13
CA TYR A 286 15.59 -14.44 -10.91
C TYR A 286 14.94 -15.73 -11.46
N PRO A 287 14.03 -16.37 -10.72
CA PRO A 287 13.42 -17.60 -11.19
C PRO A 287 12.71 -17.35 -12.53
N SER A 288 13.23 -17.95 -13.58
CA SER A 288 12.78 -17.78 -14.99
C SER A 288 11.36 -18.31 -15.27
N ARG A 289 10.63 -18.77 -14.24
CA ARG A 289 9.29 -19.35 -14.41
C ARG A 289 8.13 -18.35 -14.41
N VAL A 290 8.38 -17.04 -14.30
CA VAL A 290 7.31 -16.04 -14.23
C VAL A 290 6.82 -15.59 -15.61
N PHE A 291 7.52 -15.90 -16.70
CA PHE A 291 7.26 -15.31 -18.03
C PHE A 291 6.54 -16.20 -19.05
N THR A 292 6.13 -17.42 -18.73
CA THR A 292 5.63 -18.34 -19.77
C THR A 292 4.14 -18.70 -19.70
N ARG A 293 3.27 -17.86 -19.14
CA ARG A 293 1.81 -18.15 -19.21
C ARG A 293 0.89 -16.93 -19.20
N LEU A 294 1.15 -15.94 -20.07
CA LEU A 294 0.19 -14.85 -20.29
C LEU A 294 -0.33 -14.72 -21.73
N ASP A 295 0.08 -15.60 -22.66
CA ASP A 295 -0.30 -15.48 -24.08
C ASP A 295 -1.47 -16.38 -24.51
N ARG A 296 -2.29 -16.91 -23.59
CA ARG A 296 -3.47 -17.71 -23.98
C ARG A 296 -4.64 -17.52 -23.03
N VAL A 297 -5.25 -16.35 -23.02
CA VAL A 297 -6.70 -16.19 -22.72
C VAL A 297 -7.13 -14.83 -23.30
N ILE A 298 -7.18 -14.75 -24.63
CA ILE A 298 -8.09 -13.87 -25.36
C ILE A 298 -8.49 -14.66 -26.63
N GLU A 299 -9.55 -15.43 -26.56
CA GLU A 299 -10.56 -15.73 -27.54
C GLU A 299 -11.89 -15.88 -26.85
#